data_c3912623d18ae61d450449188b609d29
#
_entry.id   c3912623d18ae61d450449188b609d29
#
_cell.length_a   1.000
_cell.length_b   1.000
_cell.length_c   1.000
_cell.angle_alpha   90.00
_cell.angle_beta   90.00
_cell.angle_gamma   90.00
#
_symmetry.space_group_name_H-M   'P 1'
#
loop_
_entity.id
_entity.type
_entity.pdbx_description
1 polymer ?
#
loop_
_entity_poly.entity_id
_entity_poly.type
_entity_poly.pdbx_seq_one_letter_code
_entity_poly.pdbx_strand_id
1 'polypeptide(L)'
;MDETYERILKEVGKVDGDLARQILQCLTAAIRPLSVEELAEILALNSEEAEGDIPKFDQDWRFQDQDFLITCSSLIAIVKSWSSQVVQFSHFSVKEFLTSDRLATPVSDISSFHILPESAHATLAQACLAVLLRFDNNIPDRRIRSRSPLADYAARHWVNHARSEKVSLRIQDGMRRLFDQSRPYFTAWLELYDIDDQVDSWRRYENKPALGSPLYYASLCGFRDLAEHLVKSSQDVNAFGGRHHSPLAAALFNRHTHVAELLCQHGADIELAGYNNRTLLVDGHVDAVQWLLEHGANVNFRQQTDWRASFPAGLTFLSNRNGIPNAAMDHAGSPLHMASLHDHFKIMRLLIQRGADVTSCDNLNSTPLHLAALRAGTDSVELLIEHGVDVNAKNNEKSSPLHLALHMVCAKSVQLFIQHKVM
;
A
#
# COMPACT_ATOMS: atom_id res chain seq x y z
N MET A 1 29.80 21.97 -17.12
CA MET A 1 28.93 21.97 -15.93
C MET A 1 29.61 21.23 -14.76
N ASP A 2 30.21 20.09 -14.97
CA ASP A 2 30.85 19.30 -13.91
C ASP A 2 31.97 20.06 -13.19
N GLU A 3 32.88 20.69 -13.90
CA GLU A 3 33.96 21.52 -13.30
C GLU A 3 33.42 22.68 -12.45
N THR A 4 32.24 23.20 -12.82
CA THR A 4 31.58 24.26 -12.03
C THR A 4 31.05 23.68 -10.71
N TYR A 5 30.41 22.50 -10.72
CA TYR A 5 29.93 21.84 -9.50
C TYR A 5 31.09 21.39 -8.61
N GLU A 6 32.19 20.89 -9.18
CA GLU A 6 33.40 20.55 -8.42
C GLU A 6 33.96 21.75 -7.66
N ARG A 7 34.06 22.89 -8.33
CA ARG A 7 34.53 24.13 -7.70
C ARG A 7 33.59 24.59 -6.60
N ILE A 8 32.26 24.54 -6.83
CA ILE A 8 31.29 24.95 -5.82
C ILE A 8 31.36 23.99 -4.60
N LEU A 9 31.44 22.69 -4.78
CA LEU A 9 31.52 21.73 -3.68
C LEU A 9 32.83 21.89 -2.88
N LYS A 10 33.95 22.23 -3.52
CA LYS A 10 35.20 22.56 -2.82
C LYS A 10 35.06 23.76 -1.92
N GLU A 11 34.37 24.81 -2.37
CA GLU A 11 34.10 25.99 -1.55
C GLU A 11 33.14 25.70 -0.41
N VAL A 12 32.04 24.97 -0.68
CA VAL A 12 31.07 24.53 0.32
C VAL A 12 31.76 23.72 1.41
N GLY A 13 32.61 22.76 1.02
CA GLY A 13 33.36 21.90 1.96
C GLY A 13 34.30 22.64 2.90
N LYS A 14 34.76 23.87 2.55
CA LYS A 14 35.58 24.68 3.41
C LYS A 14 34.80 25.42 4.51
N VAL A 15 33.51 25.62 4.33
CA VAL A 15 32.65 26.35 5.28
C VAL A 15 32.04 25.41 6.29
N ASP A 16 31.18 24.47 5.83
CA ASP A 16 30.57 23.43 6.63
C ASP A 16 30.17 22.27 5.71
N GLY A 17 31.11 21.39 5.43
CA GLY A 17 30.95 20.29 4.51
C GLY A 17 29.95 19.25 4.99
N ASP A 18 29.87 18.98 6.30
CA ASP A 18 29.00 17.96 6.87
C ASP A 18 27.54 18.41 6.83
N LEU A 19 27.25 19.62 7.24
CA LEU A 19 25.90 20.19 7.14
C LEU A 19 25.42 20.26 5.69
N ALA A 20 26.28 20.75 4.78
CA ALA A 20 25.96 20.80 3.36
C ALA A 20 25.66 19.41 2.80
N ARG A 21 26.45 18.40 3.16
CA ARG A 21 26.23 17.02 2.75
C ARG A 21 24.89 16.49 3.24
N GLN A 22 24.54 16.72 4.50
CA GLN A 22 23.25 16.29 5.06
C GLN A 22 22.07 16.95 4.32
N ILE A 23 22.14 18.25 4.06
CA ILE A 23 21.12 18.97 3.28
C ILE A 23 20.96 18.34 1.88
N LEU A 24 22.06 18.19 1.14
CA LEU A 24 22.05 17.65 -0.21
C LEU A 24 21.56 16.19 -0.23
N GLN A 25 21.91 15.40 0.79
CA GLN A 25 21.46 14.04 0.98
C GLN A 25 19.94 13.99 1.18
N CYS A 26 19.38 14.82 2.04
CA CYS A 26 17.94 14.91 2.26
C CYS A 26 17.19 15.29 0.98
N LEU A 27 17.67 16.30 0.26
CA LEU A 27 17.04 16.74 -0.98
C LEU A 27 17.14 15.71 -2.11
N THR A 28 18.19 14.89 -2.11
CA THR A 28 18.37 13.82 -3.11
C THR A 28 17.30 12.74 -2.99
N ALA A 29 16.93 12.35 -1.77
CA ALA A 29 15.99 11.27 -1.50
C ALA A 29 14.56 11.75 -1.21
N ALA A 30 14.33 13.04 -1.02
CA ALA A 30 13.00 13.56 -0.71
C ALA A 30 11.99 13.23 -1.83
N ILE A 31 10.82 12.73 -1.43
CA ILE A 31 9.73 12.33 -2.34
C ILE A 31 8.97 13.55 -2.87
N ARG A 32 8.89 14.58 -2.05
CA ARG A 32 8.44 15.93 -2.42
C ARG A 32 9.42 16.96 -1.90
N PRO A 33 9.41 18.18 -2.43
CA PRO A 33 10.20 19.26 -1.84
C PRO A 33 9.90 19.41 -0.34
N LEU A 34 10.95 19.47 0.48
CA LEU A 34 10.84 19.68 1.92
C LEU A 34 10.66 21.18 2.20
N SER A 35 9.84 21.52 3.20
CA SER A 35 9.84 22.88 3.68
C SER A 35 11.12 23.21 4.44
N VAL A 36 11.40 24.50 4.62
CA VAL A 36 12.59 24.94 5.39
C VAL A 36 12.51 24.40 6.81
N GLU A 37 11.32 24.41 7.41
CA GLU A 37 11.08 23.94 8.76
C GLU A 37 11.21 22.39 8.87
N GLU A 38 10.74 21.65 7.85
CA GLU A 38 10.91 20.19 7.79
C GLU A 38 12.40 19.83 7.70
N LEU A 39 13.14 20.51 6.84
CA LEU A 39 14.58 20.27 6.69
C LEU A 39 15.35 20.64 7.98
N ALA A 40 15.00 21.74 8.62
CA ALA A 40 15.56 22.14 9.90
C ALA A 40 15.33 21.10 10.99
N GLU A 41 14.14 20.50 11.06
CA GLU A 41 13.83 19.43 12.02
C GLU A 41 14.66 18.16 11.73
N ILE A 42 14.90 17.81 10.47
CA ILE A 42 15.79 16.69 10.11
C ILE A 42 17.23 16.95 10.57
N LEU A 43 17.72 18.14 10.35
CA LEU A 43 19.10 18.53 10.70
C LEU A 43 19.33 18.66 12.21
N ALA A 44 18.26 18.81 12.99
CA ALA A 44 18.29 18.78 14.45
C ALA A 44 18.48 17.37 15.04
N LEU A 45 18.59 16.33 14.20
CA LEU A 45 18.80 14.95 14.64
C LEU A 45 20.28 14.67 14.87
N ASN A 46 20.64 14.28 16.09
CA ASN A 46 21.99 13.89 16.45
C ASN A 46 22.14 12.36 16.36
N SER A 47 22.98 11.91 15.43
CA SER A 47 23.28 10.48 15.26
C SER A 47 24.26 9.95 16.31
N GLU A 48 25.03 10.79 16.95
CA GLU A 48 25.98 10.37 18.00
C GLU A 48 25.26 9.96 19.30
N GLU A 49 24.06 10.49 19.53
CA GLU A 49 23.22 10.17 20.68
C GLU A 49 22.09 9.19 20.31
N ALA A 50 22.27 8.38 19.27
CA ALA A 50 21.26 7.47 18.80
C ALA A 50 20.87 6.43 19.87
N GLU A 51 19.59 6.08 19.94
CA GLU A 51 19.07 4.96 20.71
C GLU A 51 18.73 3.81 19.76
N GLY A 52 19.64 2.81 19.70
CA GLY A 52 19.61 1.80 18.65
C GLY A 52 19.98 2.39 17.30
N ASP A 53 19.08 2.24 16.31
CA ASP A 53 19.25 2.76 14.95
C ASP A 53 18.55 4.12 14.74
N ILE A 54 17.95 4.70 15.78
CA ILE A 54 17.18 5.95 15.71
C ILE A 54 17.93 7.11 16.37
N PRO A 55 18.24 8.17 15.62
CA PRO A 55 18.88 9.37 16.15
C PRO A 55 17.95 10.12 17.12
N LYS A 56 18.54 10.76 18.13
CA LYS A 56 17.82 11.62 19.06
C LYS A 56 17.80 13.05 18.56
N PHE A 57 16.76 13.81 18.97
CA PHE A 57 16.72 15.23 18.74
C PHE A 57 17.66 15.97 19.71
N ASP A 58 18.51 16.80 19.17
CA ASP A 58 19.24 17.80 19.95
C ASP A 58 18.23 18.85 20.44
N GLN A 59 18.00 18.89 21.77
CA GLN A 59 17.04 19.80 22.39
C GLN A 59 17.49 21.27 22.31
N ASP A 60 18.80 21.49 22.20
CA ASP A 60 19.39 22.82 22.12
C ASP A 60 19.48 23.33 20.67
N TRP A 61 19.29 22.44 19.69
CA TRP A 61 19.35 22.78 18.27
C TRP A 61 18.07 23.47 17.82
N ARG A 62 18.15 24.77 17.65
CA ARG A 62 17.09 25.56 17.03
C ARG A 62 17.68 26.34 15.89
N PHE A 63 17.40 25.90 14.68
CA PHE A 63 17.55 26.78 13.53
C PHE A 63 16.46 27.85 13.62
N GLN A 64 16.78 28.97 14.27
CA GLN A 64 15.86 30.10 14.35
C GLN A 64 15.81 30.88 13.03
N ASP A 65 16.86 30.76 12.22
CA ASP A 65 17.04 31.47 10.96
C ASP A 65 17.34 30.47 9.82
N GLN A 66 17.07 30.91 8.57
CA GLN A 66 17.38 30.16 7.35
C GLN A 66 18.87 30.13 6.99
N ASP A 67 19.73 30.61 7.89
CA ASP A 67 21.15 30.79 7.65
C ASP A 67 21.88 29.47 7.32
N PHE A 68 21.39 28.34 7.83
CA PHE A 68 21.96 27.04 7.49
C PHE A 68 21.89 26.70 5.98
N LEU A 69 20.96 27.32 5.24
CA LEU A 69 20.84 27.15 3.79
C LEU A 69 21.84 27.96 2.99
N ILE A 70 22.46 28.96 3.61
CA ILE A 70 23.48 29.82 2.96
C ILE A 70 24.65 28.95 2.51
N THR A 71 25.02 27.94 3.29
CA THR A 71 26.12 27.01 2.99
C THR A 71 25.95 26.34 1.61
N CYS A 72 24.74 26.07 1.18
CA CYS A 72 24.44 25.43 -0.10
C CYS A 72 23.76 26.35 -1.13
N SER A 73 23.73 27.66 -0.91
CA SER A 73 22.94 28.62 -1.68
C SER A 73 23.20 28.62 -3.20
N SER A 74 24.37 28.15 -3.64
CA SER A 74 24.68 27.99 -5.06
C SER A 74 24.10 26.73 -5.70
N LEU A 75 23.71 25.74 -4.89
CA LEU A 75 23.22 24.43 -5.35
C LEU A 75 21.73 24.25 -5.12
N ILE A 76 21.15 25.04 -4.22
CA ILE A 76 19.74 24.94 -3.82
C ILE A 76 19.01 26.26 -4.05
N ALA A 77 17.69 26.18 -4.16
CA ALA A 77 16.80 27.33 -4.28
C ALA A 77 15.69 27.23 -3.26
N ILE A 78 15.34 28.35 -2.63
CA ILE A 78 14.15 28.46 -1.78
C ILE A 78 13.03 29.02 -2.63
N VAL A 79 11.97 28.25 -2.80
CA VAL A 79 10.81 28.61 -3.61
C VAL A 79 9.60 28.83 -2.70
N LYS A 80 8.92 29.95 -2.87
CA LYS A 80 7.67 30.21 -2.15
C LYS A 80 6.55 29.38 -2.75
N SER A 81 5.95 28.52 -1.93
CA SER A 81 4.72 27.82 -2.22
C SER A 81 3.54 28.51 -1.53
N TRP A 82 2.31 28.11 -1.81
CA TRP A 82 1.08 28.77 -1.31
C TRP A 82 1.05 28.99 0.22
N SER A 83 1.68 28.11 1.00
CA SER A 83 1.62 28.14 2.46
C SER A 83 2.98 28.02 3.16
N SER A 84 4.07 27.78 2.44
CA SER A 84 5.39 27.51 3.02
C SER A 84 6.51 27.86 2.04
N GLN A 85 7.72 27.95 2.55
CA GLN A 85 8.93 28.01 1.74
C GLN A 85 9.50 26.60 1.60
N VAL A 86 9.74 26.15 0.38
CA VAL A 86 10.29 24.81 0.10
C VAL A 86 11.69 24.92 -0.46
N VAL A 87 12.52 23.95 -0.11
CA VAL A 87 13.91 23.84 -0.55
C VAL A 87 13.99 22.80 -1.67
N GLN A 88 14.66 23.15 -2.75
CA GLN A 88 14.89 22.25 -3.88
C GLN A 88 16.25 22.52 -4.52
N PHE A 89 16.73 21.60 -5.34
CA PHE A 89 17.91 21.88 -6.15
C PHE A 89 17.66 23.04 -7.12
N SER A 90 18.67 23.90 -7.29
CA SER A 90 18.61 25.01 -8.25
C SER A 90 18.48 24.53 -9.70
N HIS A 91 19.01 23.32 -9.99
CA HIS A 91 18.89 22.64 -11.26
C HIS A 91 18.92 21.12 -11.06
N PHE A 92 18.18 20.37 -11.89
CA PHE A 92 18.11 18.90 -11.77
C PHE A 92 19.46 18.20 -11.93
N SER A 93 20.39 18.77 -12.73
CA SER A 93 21.72 18.22 -12.94
C SER A 93 22.60 18.24 -11.68
N VAL A 94 22.27 19.02 -10.65
CA VAL A 94 22.94 18.94 -9.35
C VAL A 94 22.74 17.57 -8.73
N LYS A 95 21.51 17.08 -8.70
CA LYS A 95 21.18 15.73 -8.20
C LYS A 95 21.91 14.65 -9.00
N GLU A 96 21.87 14.75 -10.33
CA GLU A 96 22.56 13.79 -11.22
C GLU A 96 24.06 13.76 -10.96
N PHE A 97 24.67 14.93 -10.77
CA PHE A 97 26.09 15.05 -10.46
C PHE A 97 26.44 14.42 -9.10
N LEU A 98 25.66 14.72 -8.04
CA LEU A 98 25.90 14.20 -6.69
C LEU A 98 25.74 12.67 -6.59
N THR A 99 24.92 12.06 -7.44
CA THR A 99 24.71 10.60 -7.46
C THR A 99 25.55 9.87 -8.51
N SER A 100 26.41 10.60 -9.26
CA SER A 100 27.21 10.01 -10.31
C SER A 100 28.44 9.28 -9.79
N ASP A 101 28.84 8.19 -10.46
CA ASP A 101 30.04 7.40 -10.15
C ASP A 101 31.35 8.24 -10.27
N ARG A 102 31.30 9.40 -10.91
CA ARG A 102 32.44 10.31 -11.01
C ARG A 102 32.90 10.84 -9.66
N LEU A 103 31.94 11.11 -8.75
CA LEU A 103 32.25 11.51 -7.37
C LEU A 103 32.67 10.33 -6.50
N ALA A 104 32.40 9.10 -6.89
CA ALA A 104 32.77 7.90 -6.14
C ALA A 104 34.29 7.62 -6.13
N THR A 105 35.09 8.33 -6.94
CA THR A 105 36.53 8.13 -7.01
C THR A 105 37.25 8.72 -5.80
N PRO A 106 38.03 7.92 -5.03
CA PRO A 106 38.64 8.35 -3.76
C PRO A 106 39.68 9.45 -3.86
N VAL A 107 40.07 9.82 -5.09
CA VAL A 107 41.18 10.76 -5.38
C VAL A 107 40.72 12.23 -5.32
N SER A 108 39.42 12.48 -5.21
CA SER A 108 38.84 13.83 -5.26
C SER A 108 38.55 14.38 -3.84
N ASP A 109 38.98 15.59 -3.54
CA ASP A 109 38.66 16.31 -2.29
C ASP A 109 37.16 16.49 -2.04
N ILE A 110 36.32 16.19 -3.05
CA ILE A 110 34.84 16.28 -3.01
C ILE A 110 34.15 14.92 -3.00
N SER A 111 34.88 13.81 -2.90
CA SER A 111 34.31 12.45 -2.85
C SER A 111 33.35 12.26 -1.67
N SER A 112 33.54 13.03 -0.59
CA SER A 112 32.63 13.06 0.56
C SER A 112 31.21 13.52 0.20
N PHE A 113 31.02 14.25 -0.89
CA PHE A 113 29.70 14.69 -1.39
C PHE A 113 29.03 13.68 -2.30
N HIS A 114 29.67 12.53 -2.60
CA HIS A 114 29.00 11.46 -3.32
C HIS A 114 27.84 10.89 -2.49
N ILE A 115 26.64 10.94 -3.04
CA ILE A 115 25.42 10.51 -2.36
C ILE A 115 24.94 9.18 -2.94
N LEU A 116 25.03 8.14 -2.13
CA LEU A 116 24.38 6.86 -2.43
C LEU A 116 22.88 6.98 -2.13
N PRO A 117 22.00 6.70 -3.09
CA PRO A 117 20.54 6.80 -2.90
C PRO A 117 20.05 6.03 -1.67
N GLU A 118 20.58 4.82 -1.44
CA GLU A 118 20.22 4.00 -0.28
C GLU A 118 20.57 4.67 1.06
N SER A 119 21.74 5.31 1.14
CA SER A 119 22.14 6.05 2.34
C SER A 119 21.24 7.26 2.59
N ALA A 120 20.89 7.98 1.52
CA ALA A 120 19.99 9.12 1.59
C ALA A 120 18.57 8.72 2.05
N HIS A 121 18.05 7.63 1.52
CA HIS A 121 16.77 7.08 1.97
C HIS A 121 16.83 6.59 3.43
N ALA A 122 17.94 5.99 3.86
CA ALA A 122 18.11 5.55 5.25
C ALA A 122 18.08 6.74 6.23
N THR A 123 18.77 7.83 5.90
CA THR A 123 18.75 9.06 6.71
C THR A 123 17.33 9.62 6.87
N LEU A 124 16.57 9.71 5.77
CA LEU A 124 15.20 10.20 5.83
C LEU A 124 14.26 9.22 6.55
N ALA A 125 14.44 7.91 6.38
CA ALA A 125 13.67 6.92 7.11
C ALA A 125 13.91 7.00 8.63
N GLN A 126 15.17 7.13 9.05
CA GLN A 126 15.54 7.34 10.44
C GLN A 126 14.95 8.63 11.02
N ALA A 127 15.03 9.73 10.26
CA ALA A 127 14.43 11.01 10.66
C ALA A 127 12.91 10.90 10.83
N CYS A 128 12.24 10.27 9.88
CA CYS A 128 10.80 10.04 9.96
C CYS A 128 10.42 9.19 11.18
N LEU A 129 11.13 8.09 11.43
CA LEU A 129 10.88 7.24 12.60
C LEU A 129 11.17 7.96 13.91
N ALA A 130 12.25 8.75 13.98
CA ALA A 130 12.57 9.57 15.15
C ALA A 130 11.41 10.52 15.52
N VAL A 131 10.79 11.13 14.51
CA VAL A 131 9.62 11.99 14.71
C VAL A 131 8.41 11.18 15.17
N LEU A 132 8.08 10.07 14.50
CA LEU A 132 6.90 9.25 14.82
C LEU A 132 6.98 8.64 16.22
N LEU A 133 8.17 8.27 16.68
CA LEU A 133 8.42 7.72 18.02
C LEU A 133 8.38 8.78 19.16
N ARG A 134 8.16 10.06 18.85
CA ARG A 134 7.93 11.12 19.85
C ARG A 134 6.47 11.26 20.27
N PHE A 135 5.55 10.68 19.52
CA PHE A 135 4.11 10.77 19.81
C PHE A 135 3.70 9.78 20.90
N ASP A 136 4.14 10.06 22.14
CA ASP A 136 4.10 9.17 23.29
C ASP A 136 2.80 9.35 24.02
N ASN A 137 1.76 9.43 24.03
CA ASN A 137 0.55 9.51 24.87
C ASN A 137 -0.43 10.64 24.54
N ASN A 138 -0.18 11.45 23.55
CA ASN A 138 -1.14 12.46 23.13
C ASN A 138 -1.45 12.26 21.65
N ILE A 139 -2.72 11.98 21.38
CA ILE A 139 -3.30 12.05 20.05
C ILE A 139 -2.82 13.34 19.37
N PRO A 140 -2.37 13.29 18.12
CA PRO A 140 -1.89 14.47 17.42
C PRO A 140 -2.98 15.54 17.30
N ASP A 141 -3.11 16.39 18.30
CA ASP A 141 -3.90 17.61 18.17
C ASP A 141 -3.26 18.51 17.10
N ARG A 142 -4.03 19.33 16.42
CA ARG A 142 -3.55 20.34 15.44
C ARG A 142 -2.36 21.15 15.97
N ARG A 143 -2.20 21.27 17.29
CA ARG A 143 -1.06 21.90 17.96
C ARG A 143 0.25 21.13 17.86
N ILE A 144 0.23 19.80 17.67
CA ILE A 144 1.45 19.00 17.52
C ILE A 144 2.02 19.15 16.12
N ARG A 145 1.17 19.25 15.10
CA ARG A 145 1.62 19.58 13.73
C ARG A 145 2.37 20.91 13.64
N SER A 146 2.01 21.88 14.50
CA SER A 146 2.74 23.14 14.60
C SER A 146 4.07 23.02 15.35
N ARG A 147 4.25 21.98 16.16
CA ARG A 147 5.50 21.71 16.93
C ARG A 147 6.45 20.73 16.25
N SER A 148 5.97 19.94 15.29
CA SER A 148 6.77 19.01 14.50
C SER A 148 6.40 19.17 13.01
N PRO A 149 7.06 20.08 12.31
CA PRO A 149 6.84 20.32 10.88
C PRO A 149 6.96 19.05 10.04
N LEU A 150 7.90 18.17 10.37
CA LEU A 150 8.16 16.92 9.65
C LEU A 150 7.10 15.83 9.86
N ALA A 151 6.20 15.97 10.84
CA ALA A 151 5.26 14.92 11.23
C ALA A 151 4.38 14.40 10.08
N ASP A 152 3.82 15.30 9.27
CA ASP A 152 2.96 14.92 8.14
C ASP A 152 3.77 14.24 7.01
N TYR A 153 4.97 14.73 6.73
CA TYR A 153 5.89 14.08 5.81
C TYR A 153 6.30 12.70 6.31
N ALA A 154 6.69 12.61 7.58
CA ALA A 154 7.11 11.36 8.21
C ALA A 154 6.00 10.31 8.12
N ALA A 155 4.78 10.63 8.54
CA ALA A 155 3.66 9.71 8.52
C ALA A 155 3.35 9.16 7.11
N ARG A 156 3.48 9.99 6.08
CA ARG A 156 3.15 9.64 4.69
C ARG A 156 4.26 8.91 3.94
N HIS A 157 5.52 9.21 4.25
CA HIS A 157 6.62 8.86 3.35
C HIS A 157 7.68 7.92 3.95
N TRP A 158 7.70 7.68 5.27
CA TRP A 158 8.70 6.81 5.87
C TRP A 158 8.72 5.40 5.25
N VAL A 159 7.54 4.82 4.95
CA VAL A 159 7.41 3.52 4.29
C VAL A 159 8.08 3.54 2.92
N ASN A 160 7.92 4.62 2.15
CA ASN A 160 8.53 4.75 0.84
C ASN A 160 10.07 4.79 0.93
N HIS A 161 10.59 5.44 1.97
CA HIS A 161 12.03 5.45 2.21
C HIS A 161 12.55 4.09 2.68
N ALA A 162 11.78 3.36 3.47
CA ALA A 162 12.12 2.05 4.02
C ALA A 162 12.00 0.88 3.03
N ARG A 163 11.44 1.07 1.83
CA ARG A 163 11.11 -0.01 0.87
C ARG A 163 12.31 -0.85 0.43
N SER A 164 13.51 -0.27 0.36
CA SER A 164 14.71 -1.04 0.03
C SER A 164 15.09 -1.93 1.21
N GLU A 165 15.34 -3.21 0.96
CA GLU A 165 15.80 -4.17 1.98
C GLU A 165 17.03 -3.65 2.73
N LYS A 166 17.99 -3.05 2.03
CA LYS A 166 19.18 -2.48 2.65
C LYS A 166 18.88 -1.32 3.59
N VAL A 167 17.81 -0.57 3.34
CA VAL A 167 17.35 0.50 4.23
C VAL A 167 16.59 -0.07 5.40
N SER A 168 15.65 -1.00 5.16
CA SER A 168 14.84 -1.61 6.23
C SER A 168 15.70 -2.30 7.28
N LEU A 169 16.80 -2.94 6.86
CA LEU A 169 17.79 -3.53 7.77
C LEU A 169 18.48 -2.52 8.69
N ARG A 170 18.67 -1.28 8.23
CA ARG A 170 19.31 -0.19 9.01
C ARG A 170 18.39 0.49 10.01
N ILE A 171 17.08 0.27 9.91
CA ILE A 171 16.06 0.93 10.74
C ILE A 171 15.17 -0.07 11.45
N GLN A 172 15.64 -1.31 11.62
CA GLN A 172 14.85 -2.40 12.21
C GLN A 172 14.37 -2.12 13.63
N ASP A 173 15.24 -1.56 14.46
CA ASP A 173 14.88 -1.25 15.84
C ASP A 173 13.78 -0.19 15.91
N GLY A 174 13.92 0.88 15.12
CA GLY A 174 12.89 1.90 15.01
C GLY A 174 11.55 1.36 14.51
N MET A 175 11.57 0.48 13.50
CA MET A 175 10.35 -0.18 13.02
C MET A 175 9.72 -1.07 14.09
N ARG A 176 10.51 -1.89 14.81
CA ARG A 176 10.01 -2.73 15.91
C ARG A 176 9.36 -1.89 17.00
N ARG A 177 9.98 -0.76 17.37
CA ARG A 177 9.43 0.18 18.36
C ARG A 177 8.14 0.84 17.89
N LEU A 178 8.06 1.23 16.60
CA LEU A 178 6.85 1.81 16.03
C LEU A 178 5.68 0.82 16.02
N PHE A 179 5.96 -0.46 15.76
CA PHE A 179 4.95 -1.51 15.65
C PHE A 179 4.68 -2.25 16.98
N ASP A 180 5.29 -1.83 18.07
CA ASP A 180 5.06 -2.39 19.41
C ASP A 180 3.67 -1.97 19.93
N GLN A 181 2.78 -2.95 20.09
CA GLN A 181 1.41 -2.72 20.58
C GLN A 181 1.35 -2.26 22.04
N SER A 182 2.40 -2.45 22.81
CA SER A 182 2.47 -1.93 24.19
C SER A 182 2.65 -0.40 24.23
N ARG A 183 2.92 0.21 23.09
CA ARG A 183 3.19 1.64 22.93
C ARG A 183 2.16 2.29 22.00
N PRO A 184 1.86 3.57 22.18
CA PRO A 184 0.86 4.27 21.37
C PRO A 184 1.34 4.69 19.97
N TYR A 185 2.62 4.48 19.65
CA TYR A 185 3.25 4.99 18.43
C TYR A 185 2.56 4.53 17.15
N PHE A 186 2.20 3.24 17.11
CA PHE A 186 1.54 2.63 15.96
C PHE A 186 0.18 3.27 15.68
N THR A 187 -0.65 3.42 16.70
CA THR A 187 -1.97 4.04 16.57
C THR A 187 -1.87 5.52 16.25
N ALA A 188 -0.92 6.23 16.88
CA ALA A 188 -0.66 7.63 16.61
C ALA A 188 -0.21 7.88 15.16
N TRP A 189 0.65 6.99 14.60
CA TRP A 189 1.01 7.05 13.19
C TRP A 189 -0.20 6.91 12.28
N LEU A 190 -1.06 5.90 12.52
CA LEU A 190 -2.25 5.66 11.69
C LEU A 190 -3.32 6.77 11.83
N GLU A 191 -3.38 7.46 12.96
CA GLU A 191 -4.23 8.65 13.12
C GLU A 191 -3.71 9.84 12.32
N LEU A 192 -2.38 10.00 12.19
CA LEU A 192 -1.78 11.00 11.32
C LEU A 192 -2.01 10.67 9.85
N TYR A 193 -1.77 9.43 9.47
CA TYR A 193 -1.91 8.96 8.09
C TYR A 193 -2.10 7.44 8.03
N ASP A 194 -3.31 7.04 7.71
CA ASP A 194 -3.62 5.63 7.47
C ASP A 194 -3.27 5.27 6.01
N ILE A 195 -2.21 4.47 5.84
CA ILE A 195 -1.73 4.05 4.51
C ILE A 195 -2.70 3.11 3.79
N ASP A 196 -3.62 2.48 4.53
CA ASP A 196 -4.66 1.61 4.00
C ASP A 196 -5.87 2.40 3.48
N ASP A 197 -6.05 3.64 3.95
CA ASP A 197 -7.14 4.55 3.59
C ASP A 197 -6.69 5.61 2.57
N GLN A 198 -6.08 5.16 1.46
CA GLN A 198 -5.59 6.09 0.41
C GLN A 198 -6.70 6.74 -0.43
N VAL A 199 -7.95 6.40 -0.21
CA VAL A 199 -9.07 6.95 -0.97
C VAL A 199 -9.97 7.76 -0.05
N ASP A 200 -9.99 9.08 -0.20
CA ASP A 200 -10.89 10.04 0.47
C ASP A 200 -12.39 9.69 0.45
N SER A 201 -12.78 8.61 -0.23
CA SER A 201 -14.14 8.13 -0.33
C SER A 201 -14.73 7.59 0.97
N TRP A 202 -13.91 7.13 1.91
CA TRP A 202 -14.37 6.52 3.17
C TRP A 202 -14.81 7.52 4.22
N ARG A 203 -14.33 8.77 4.15
CA ARG A 203 -14.80 9.85 5.05
C ARG A 203 -16.30 10.14 4.95
N ARG A 204 -16.97 9.61 3.92
CA ARG A 204 -18.43 9.75 3.74
C ARG A 204 -19.24 8.58 4.30
N TYR A 205 -18.59 7.53 4.79
CA TYR A 205 -19.27 6.34 5.29
C TYR A 205 -19.08 6.24 6.81
N GLU A 206 -20.17 6.10 7.54
CA GLU A 206 -20.23 6.02 9.00
C GLU A 206 -19.54 4.79 9.61
N ASN A 207 -19.01 3.85 8.79
CA ASN A 207 -18.41 2.60 9.23
C ASN A 207 -17.02 2.40 8.63
N LYS A 208 -16.01 2.99 9.28
CA LYS A 208 -14.61 2.67 8.98
C LYS A 208 -14.33 1.21 9.35
N PRO A 209 -13.65 0.40 8.49
CA PRO A 209 -13.24 -0.95 8.86
C PRO A 209 -12.40 -0.93 10.13
N ALA A 210 -12.47 -2.01 10.93
CA ALA A 210 -11.62 -2.15 12.09
C ALA A 210 -10.15 -1.99 11.69
N LEU A 211 -9.37 -1.32 12.52
CA LEU A 211 -7.93 -1.15 12.27
C LEU A 211 -7.28 -2.53 12.12
N GLY A 212 -6.38 -2.67 11.14
CA GLY A 212 -5.57 -3.87 11.00
C GLY A 212 -4.56 -4.03 12.15
N SER A 213 -4.10 -5.26 12.38
CA SER A 213 -3.03 -5.53 13.33
C SER A 213 -1.69 -4.96 12.84
N PRO A 214 -0.68 -4.79 13.69
CA PRO A 214 0.68 -4.46 13.25
C PRO A 214 1.20 -5.42 12.17
N LEU A 215 0.92 -6.72 12.30
CA LEU A 215 1.28 -7.71 11.29
C LEU A 215 0.60 -7.45 9.94
N TYR A 216 -0.67 -7.00 9.96
CA TYR A 216 -1.38 -6.60 8.77
C TYR A 216 -0.65 -5.44 8.04
N TYR A 217 -0.29 -4.37 8.77
CA TYR A 217 0.39 -3.23 8.16
C TYR A 217 1.83 -3.53 7.75
N ALA A 218 2.56 -4.37 8.51
CA ALA A 218 3.88 -4.85 8.09
C ALA A 218 3.79 -5.63 6.76
N SER A 219 2.75 -6.45 6.60
CA SER A 219 2.46 -7.21 5.39
C SER A 219 2.05 -6.31 4.22
N LEU A 220 1.21 -5.30 4.48
CA LEU A 220 0.79 -4.29 3.51
C LEU A 220 1.98 -3.49 2.96
N CYS A 221 2.97 -3.19 3.83
CA CYS A 221 4.19 -2.46 3.48
C CYS A 221 5.26 -3.34 2.81
N GLY A 222 5.20 -4.66 2.96
CA GLY A 222 6.18 -5.61 2.45
C GLY A 222 7.42 -5.78 3.34
N PHE A 223 7.35 -5.46 4.62
CA PHE A 223 8.46 -5.57 5.56
C PHE A 223 8.60 -6.99 6.11
N ARG A 224 9.31 -7.87 5.37
CA ARG A 224 9.46 -9.29 5.69
C ARG A 224 10.04 -9.54 7.07
N ASP A 225 11.15 -8.89 7.42
CA ASP A 225 11.84 -9.13 8.70
C ASP A 225 11.01 -8.64 9.90
N LEU A 226 10.28 -7.53 9.72
CA LEU A 226 9.34 -7.03 10.70
C LEU A 226 8.16 -8.00 10.85
N ALA A 227 7.59 -8.48 9.76
CA ALA A 227 6.51 -9.46 9.77
C ALA A 227 6.95 -10.75 10.48
N GLU A 228 8.15 -11.26 10.20
CA GLU A 228 8.73 -12.42 10.87
C GLU A 228 8.90 -12.19 12.39
N HIS A 229 9.38 -11.01 12.77
CA HIS A 229 9.50 -10.64 14.19
C HIS A 229 8.12 -10.61 14.88
N LEU A 230 7.11 -10.03 14.24
CA LEU A 230 5.76 -9.92 14.80
C LEU A 230 5.09 -11.30 14.94
N VAL A 231 5.24 -12.18 13.95
CA VAL A 231 4.74 -13.56 14.03
C VAL A 231 5.42 -14.33 15.17
N LYS A 232 6.75 -14.21 15.32
CA LYS A 232 7.50 -14.83 16.44
C LYS A 232 7.10 -14.25 17.79
N SER A 233 6.60 -13.03 17.84
CA SER A 233 6.05 -12.40 19.05
C SER A 233 4.60 -12.79 19.33
N SER A 234 4.13 -13.89 18.74
CA SER A 234 2.79 -14.49 18.95
C SER A 234 1.63 -13.62 18.47
N GLN A 235 1.83 -12.76 17.47
CA GLN A 235 0.71 -12.12 16.80
C GLN A 235 -0.06 -13.14 15.95
N ASP A 236 -1.38 -13.02 15.96
CA ASP A 236 -2.25 -13.87 15.16
C ASP A 236 -2.01 -13.61 13.66
N VAL A 237 -1.51 -14.62 12.96
CA VAL A 237 -1.22 -14.57 11.52
C VAL A 237 -2.49 -14.40 10.68
N ASN A 238 -3.64 -14.78 11.25
CA ASN A 238 -4.96 -14.69 10.64
C ASN A 238 -5.81 -13.55 11.23
N ALA A 239 -5.18 -12.62 11.96
CA ALA A 239 -5.88 -11.50 12.59
C ALA A 239 -6.73 -10.74 11.57
N PHE A 240 -8.02 -10.60 11.90
CA PHE A 240 -8.96 -9.87 11.07
C PHE A 240 -8.88 -8.36 11.30
N GLY A 241 -8.80 -7.58 10.23
CA GLY A 241 -8.78 -6.11 10.26
C GLY A 241 -8.21 -5.49 9.00
N GLY A 242 -8.31 -4.17 8.90
CA GLY A 242 -7.90 -3.42 7.73
C GLY A 242 -8.79 -3.65 6.49
N ARG A 243 -8.48 -2.97 5.40
CA ARG A 243 -9.25 -3.02 4.16
C ARG A 243 -9.23 -4.40 3.49
N HIS A 244 -8.12 -5.10 3.61
CA HIS A 244 -7.91 -6.42 2.97
C HIS A 244 -8.21 -7.58 3.92
N HIS A 245 -8.71 -7.31 5.12
CA HIS A 245 -9.21 -8.24 6.12
C HIS A 245 -8.17 -9.18 6.75
N SER A 246 -7.07 -9.54 6.08
CA SER A 246 -6.02 -10.39 6.64
C SER A 246 -4.62 -9.93 6.23
N PRO A 247 -3.57 -10.27 7.02
CA PRO A 247 -2.18 -9.97 6.65
C PRO A 247 -1.78 -10.60 5.31
N LEU A 248 -2.20 -11.83 5.04
CA LEU A 248 -1.88 -12.52 3.78
C LEU A 248 -2.49 -11.80 2.58
N ALA A 249 -3.74 -11.39 2.68
CA ALA A 249 -4.38 -10.66 1.60
C ALA A 249 -3.79 -9.26 1.38
N ALA A 250 -3.38 -8.56 2.46
CA ALA A 250 -2.69 -7.28 2.36
C ALA A 250 -1.33 -7.41 1.64
N ALA A 251 -0.58 -8.48 1.94
CA ALA A 251 0.68 -8.77 1.24
C ALA A 251 0.45 -9.05 -0.25
N LEU A 252 -0.53 -9.88 -0.59
CA LEU A 252 -0.83 -10.25 -1.98
C LEU A 252 -1.38 -9.09 -2.79
N PHE A 253 -2.21 -8.23 -2.18
CA PHE A 253 -2.73 -7.03 -2.82
C PHE A 253 -1.61 -6.12 -3.32
N ASN A 254 -0.56 -5.95 -2.53
CA ASN A 254 0.61 -5.13 -2.86
C ASN A 254 1.76 -5.93 -3.51
N ARG A 255 1.51 -7.18 -3.92
CA ARG A 255 2.48 -8.07 -4.60
C ARG A 255 3.73 -8.40 -3.77
N HIS A 256 3.61 -8.39 -2.46
CA HIS A 256 4.69 -8.78 -1.53
C HIS A 256 4.71 -10.29 -1.31
N THR A 257 4.99 -11.06 -2.37
CA THR A 257 4.95 -12.54 -2.37
C THR A 257 5.89 -13.15 -1.33
N HIS A 258 7.05 -12.53 -1.09
CA HIS A 258 8.01 -12.96 -0.07
C HIS A 258 7.47 -12.86 1.38
N VAL A 259 6.55 -11.92 1.63
CA VAL A 259 5.82 -11.83 2.91
C VAL A 259 4.68 -12.85 2.94
N ALA A 260 3.97 -13.02 1.82
CA ALA A 260 2.91 -14.02 1.70
C ALA A 260 3.44 -15.44 1.97
N GLU A 261 4.59 -15.80 1.40
CA GLU A 261 5.26 -17.07 1.67
C GLU A 261 5.61 -17.25 3.15
N LEU A 262 6.16 -16.20 3.80
CA LEU A 262 6.46 -16.21 5.23
C LEU A 262 5.20 -16.47 6.05
N LEU A 263 4.10 -15.77 5.75
CA LEU A 263 2.84 -15.93 6.47
C LEU A 263 2.28 -17.35 6.33
N CYS A 264 2.32 -17.94 5.12
CA CYS A 264 1.90 -19.31 4.88
C CYS A 264 2.75 -20.33 5.64
N GLN A 265 4.08 -20.13 5.71
CA GLN A 265 4.98 -20.96 6.53
C GLN A 265 4.61 -20.93 8.02
N HIS A 266 3.97 -19.87 8.49
CA HIS A 266 3.52 -19.72 9.87
C HIS A 266 2.00 -19.97 10.04
N GLY A 267 1.34 -20.61 9.08
CA GLY A 267 -0.04 -21.06 9.20
C GLY A 267 -1.09 -20.02 8.81
N ALA A 268 -0.75 -19.08 7.94
CA ALA A 268 -1.77 -18.21 7.35
C ALA A 268 -2.78 -19.04 6.55
N ASP A 269 -4.06 -18.78 6.79
CA ASP A 269 -5.13 -19.44 6.08
C ASP A 269 -5.30 -18.85 4.69
N ILE A 270 -4.98 -19.66 3.68
CA ILE A 270 -5.05 -19.29 2.27
C ILE A 270 -6.50 -18.99 1.85
N GLU A 271 -7.45 -19.72 2.41
CA GLU A 271 -8.87 -19.54 2.09
C GLU A 271 -9.42 -18.22 2.64
N LEU A 272 -8.95 -17.79 3.82
CA LEU A 272 -9.28 -16.45 4.35
C LEU A 272 -8.78 -15.34 3.42
N ALA A 273 -7.60 -15.47 2.85
CA ALA A 273 -7.06 -14.48 1.94
C ALA A 273 -7.72 -14.50 0.56
N GLY A 274 -8.06 -15.70 0.07
CA GLY A 274 -8.56 -15.86 -1.29
C GLY A 274 -10.02 -15.49 -1.46
N TYR A 275 -10.89 -15.99 -0.61
CA TYR A 275 -12.33 -16.03 -0.88
C TYR A 275 -13.20 -15.30 0.12
N ASN A 276 -12.81 -15.25 1.40
CA ASN A 276 -13.42 -14.34 2.35
C ASN A 276 -13.01 -12.89 2.05
N ASN A 277 -11.86 -12.71 1.42
CA ASN A 277 -11.42 -11.41 0.98
C ASN A 277 -11.85 -11.15 -0.46
N ARG A 278 -13.07 -10.67 -0.62
CA ARG A 278 -13.62 -10.26 -1.91
C ARG A 278 -12.75 -9.21 -2.63
N THR A 279 -11.85 -8.53 -1.92
CA THR A 279 -11.06 -7.44 -2.49
C THR A 279 -10.14 -7.90 -3.61
N LEU A 280 -9.44 -9.03 -3.48
CA LEU A 280 -8.55 -9.53 -4.53
C LEU A 280 -9.30 -9.93 -5.80
N LEU A 281 -10.50 -10.54 -5.65
CA LEU A 281 -11.37 -10.91 -6.77
C LEU A 281 -12.14 -9.69 -7.30
N VAL A 282 -12.65 -8.83 -6.41
CA VAL A 282 -13.44 -7.64 -6.76
C VAL A 282 -12.59 -6.58 -7.46
N ASP A 283 -11.36 -6.38 -7.02
CA ASP A 283 -10.43 -5.41 -7.60
C ASP A 283 -9.65 -5.98 -8.81
N GLY A 284 -9.83 -7.27 -9.14
CA GLY A 284 -9.27 -7.88 -10.35
C GLY A 284 -7.77 -8.20 -10.29
N HIS A 285 -7.24 -8.51 -9.11
CA HIS A 285 -5.82 -8.82 -8.91
C HIS A 285 -5.44 -10.23 -9.42
N VAL A 286 -5.22 -10.36 -10.73
CA VAL A 286 -4.92 -11.65 -11.39
C VAL A 286 -3.71 -12.35 -10.78
N ASP A 287 -2.61 -11.59 -10.54
CA ASP A 287 -1.36 -12.16 -10.00
C ASP A 287 -1.57 -12.76 -8.60
N ALA A 288 -2.35 -12.08 -7.74
CA ALA A 288 -2.68 -12.57 -6.40
C ALA A 288 -3.55 -13.83 -6.44
N VAL A 289 -4.55 -13.87 -7.31
CA VAL A 289 -5.41 -15.05 -7.50
C VAL A 289 -4.58 -16.22 -8.06
N GLN A 290 -3.70 -15.96 -9.01
CA GLN A 290 -2.80 -16.98 -9.55
C GLN A 290 -1.90 -17.53 -8.46
N TRP A 291 -1.28 -16.68 -7.64
CA TRP A 291 -0.43 -17.08 -6.54
C TRP A 291 -1.17 -17.97 -5.53
N LEU A 292 -2.40 -17.58 -5.14
CA LEU A 292 -3.24 -18.37 -4.23
C LEU A 292 -3.53 -19.78 -4.79
N LEU A 293 -3.90 -19.88 -6.06
CA LEU A 293 -4.17 -21.15 -6.72
C LEU A 293 -2.93 -22.04 -6.83
N GLU A 294 -1.74 -21.44 -7.04
CA GLU A 294 -0.46 -22.14 -7.06
C GLU A 294 -0.07 -22.68 -5.68
N HIS A 295 -0.54 -22.04 -4.61
CA HIS A 295 -0.29 -22.45 -3.23
C HIS A 295 -1.43 -23.28 -2.62
N GLY A 296 -2.34 -23.78 -3.44
CA GLY A 296 -3.31 -24.77 -3.04
C GLY A 296 -4.68 -24.24 -2.62
N ALA A 297 -4.98 -22.97 -2.90
CA ALA A 297 -6.34 -22.45 -2.69
C ALA A 297 -7.37 -23.26 -3.48
N ASN A 298 -8.50 -23.58 -2.85
CA ASN A 298 -9.56 -24.33 -3.47
C ASN A 298 -10.32 -23.48 -4.50
N VAL A 299 -10.14 -23.79 -5.78
CA VAL A 299 -10.77 -23.08 -6.90
C VAL A 299 -12.31 -23.05 -6.82
N ASN A 300 -12.91 -24.02 -6.13
CA ASN A 300 -14.37 -24.17 -5.95
C ASN A 300 -14.81 -23.87 -4.51
N PHE A 301 -13.98 -23.19 -3.72
CA PHE A 301 -14.33 -22.85 -2.35
C PHE A 301 -15.67 -22.11 -2.29
N ARG A 302 -16.55 -22.60 -1.42
CA ARG A 302 -17.82 -21.95 -1.12
C ARG A 302 -17.83 -21.57 0.34
N GLN A 303 -18.06 -20.32 0.60
CA GLN A 303 -18.29 -19.88 1.97
C GLN A 303 -19.58 -20.47 2.47
N GLN A 304 -19.49 -21.40 3.43
CA GLN A 304 -20.64 -21.87 4.16
C GLN A 304 -21.16 -20.72 5.04
N THR A 305 -22.39 -20.35 4.81
CA THR A 305 -23.32 -19.50 5.55
C THR A 305 -22.83 -18.85 6.85
N ASP A 306 -23.21 -17.57 7.01
CA ASP A 306 -23.08 -16.73 8.21
C ASP A 306 -21.74 -16.00 8.43
N TRP A 307 -21.08 -15.63 7.34
CA TRP A 307 -20.00 -14.64 7.44
C TRP A 307 -20.47 -13.33 8.15
N ARG A 308 -21.79 -13.03 8.11
CA ARG A 308 -22.37 -11.91 8.85
C ARG A 308 -22.26 -12.07 10.37
N ALA A 309 -22.30 -13.30 10.88
CA ALA A 309 -22.17 -13.57 12.31
C ALA A 309 -20.71 -13.48 12.79
N SER A 310 -19.74 -13.68 11.89
CA SER A 310 -18.31 -13.61 12.18
C SER A 310 -17.74 -12.18 12.09
N PHE A 311 -18.51 -11.22 11.55
CA PHE A 311 -18.11 -9.83 11.42
C PHE A 311 -18.91 -8.93 12.36
N PRO A 312 -18.28 -7.95 13.03
CA PRO A 312 -19.02 -6.94 13.78
C PRO A 312 -20.08 -6.30 12.89
N ALA A 313 -21.29 -6.15 13.44
CA ALA A 313 -22.42 -5.53 12.76
C ALA A 313 -22.01 -4.14 12.22
N GLY A 314 -21.81 -4.02 10.93
CA GLY A 314 -21.36 -2.79 10.25
C GLY A 314 -20.65 -2.98 8.92
N LEU A 315 -20.23 -4.19 8.59
CA LEU A 315 -19.45 -4.44 7.37
C LEU A 315 -20.31 -4.75 6.11
N THR A 316 -21.54 -4.28 6.06
CA THR A 316 -22.42 -4.37 4.88
C THR A 316 -22.03 -3.42 3.72
N PHE A 317 -20.77 -3.06 3.59
CA PHE A 317 -20.33 -1.80 2.98
C PHE A 317 -19.90 -1.82 1.53
N LEU A 318 -19.73 -2.95 0.88
CA LEU A 318 -19.14 -2.97 -0.48
C LEU A 318 -20.14 -2.81 -1.62
N SER A 319 -21.40 -2.46 -1.30
CA SER A 319 -22.50 -2.52 -2.28
C SER A 319 -22.58 -1.37 -3.28
N ASN A 320 -21.86 -0.25 -3.09
CA ASN A 320 -22.26 0.96 -3.81
C ASN A 320 -21.26 1.53 -4.83
N ARG A 321 -20.10 0.92 -5.02
CA ARG A 321 -19.12 1.47 -5.98
C ARG A 321 -19.55 1.35 -7.46
N ASN A 322 -20.42 0.37 -7.79
CA ASN A 322 -20.76 0.07 -9.17
C ASN A 322 -22.28 -0.03 -9.45
N GLY A 323 -23.14 0.51 -8.58
CA GLY A 323 -24.58 0.52 -8.81
C GLY A 323 -25.26 -0.87 -8.74
N ILE A 324 -24.62 -1.86 -8.13
CA ILE A 324 -25.20 -3.20 -7.92
C ILE A 324 -26.11 -3.14 -6.69
N PRO A 325 -27.36 -3.59 -6.77
CA PRO A 325 -28.22 -3.64 -5.60
C PRO A 325 -27.61 -4.49 -4.47
N ASN A 326 -27.81 -4.09 -3.20
CA ASN A 326 -27.35 -4.83 -2.02
C ASN A 326 -27.75 -6.33 -2.05
N ALA A 327 -28.86 -6.66 -2.68
CA ALA A 327 -29.31 -8.04 -2.88
C ALA A 327 -28.34 -8.90 -3.71
N ALA A 328 -27.57 -8.30 -4.61
CA ALA A 328 -26.57 -9.03 -5.42
C ALA A 328 -25.34 -9.49 -4.61
N MET A 329 -25.16 -8.96 -3.39
CA MET A 329 -24.04 -9.34 -2.51
C MET A 329 -24.36 -10.50 -1.56
N ASP A 330 -25.61 -10.92 -1.48
CA ASP A 330 -26.01 -12.11 -0.75
C ASP A 330 -25.72 -13.43 -1.52
N HIS A 331 -25.09 -13.30 -2.69
CA HIS A 331 -24.63 -14.42 -3.50
C HIS A 331 -23.39 -15.05 -2.86
N ALA A 332 -23.55 -15.97 -1.91
CA ALA A 332 -22.48 -16.85 -1.45
C ALA A 332 -22.18 -17.85 -2.57
N GLY A 333 -21.39 -17.40 -3.53
CA GLY A 333 -20.98 -18.19 -4.70
C GLY A 333 -19.51 -18.58 -4.64
N SER A 334 -19.08 -19.38 -5.61
CA SER A 334 -17.66 -19.71 -5.82
C SER A 334 -16.87 -18.49 -6.32
N PRO A 335 -15.53 -18.57 -6.34
CA PRO A 335 -14.68 -17.53 -6.94
C PRO A 335 -15.09 -17.17 -8.38
N LEU A 336 -15.53 -18.15 -9.16
CA LEU A 336 -16.00 -17.94 -10.52
C LEU A 336 -17.27 -17.07 -10.57
N HIS A 337 -18.17 -17.19 -9.59
CA HIS A 337 -19.32 -16.31 -9.46
C HIS A 337 -18.89 -14.85 -9.22
N MET A 338 -17.93 -14.65 -8.31
CA MET A 338 -17.41 -13.31 -8.01
C MET A 338 -16.71 -12.70 -9.22
N ALA A 339 -15.84 -13.46 -9.88
CA ALA A 339 -15.16 -13.01 -11.09
C ALA A 339 -16.16 -12.65 -12.21
N SER A 340 -17.24 -13.44 -12.36
CA SER A 340 -18.32 -13.19 -13.32
C SER A 340 -19.13 -11.94 -12.97
N LEU A 341 -19.44 -11.73 -11.68
CA LEU A 341 -20.18 -10.57 -11.19
C LEU A 341 -19.42 -9.26 -11.43
N HIS A 342 -18.09 -9.29 -11.42
CA HIS A 342 -17.25 -8.12 -11.64
C HIS A 342 -16.65 -8.02 -13.04
N ASP A 343 -17.02 -8.93 -13.94
CA ASP A 343 -16.56 -9.03 -15.34
C ASP A 343 -15.03 -9.11 -15.47
N HIS A 344 -14.39 -9.84 -14.53
CA HIS A 344 -12.95 -10.07 -14.54
C HIS A 344 -12.57 -11.23 -15.44
N PHE A 345 -12.69 -11.04 -16.75
CA PHE A 345 -12.44 -12.06 -17.78
C PHE A 345 -11.14 -12.85 -17.59
N LYS A 346 -10.02 -12.15 -17.28
CA LYS A 346 -8.73 -12.83 -17.07
C LYS A 346 -8.74 -13.77 -15.87
N ILE A 347 -9.40 -13.39 -14.78
CA ILE A 347 -9.54 -14.23 -13.59
C ILE A 347 -10.49 -15.41 -13.88
N MET A 348 -11.62 -15.18 -14.56
CA MET A 348 -12.52 -16.22 -14.97
C MET A 348 -11.81 -17.29 -15.79
N ARG A 349 -11.04 -16.87 -16.79
CA ARG A 349 -10.25 -17.78 -17.63
C ARG A 349 -9.24 -18.57 -16.80
N LEU A 350 -8.55 -17.94 -15.87
CA LEU A 350 -7.60 -18.60 -14.97
C LEU A 350 -8.29 -19.64 -14.08
N LEU A 351 -9.42 -19.28 -13.46
CA LEU A 351 -10.20 -20.18 -12.61
C LEU A 351 -10.71 -21.41 -13.38
N ILE A 352 -11.25 -21.20 -14.59
CA ILE A 352 -11.73 -22.30 -15.45
C ILE A 352 -10.57 -23.21 -15.84
N GLN A 353 -9.41 -22.67 -16.21
CA GLN A 353 -8.19 -23.45 -16.51
C GLN A 353 -7.70 -24.29 -15.31
N ARG A 354 -8.02 -23.85 -14.07
CA ARG A 354 -7.68 -24.55 -12.84
C ARG A 354 -8.81 -25.45 -12.33
N GLY A 355 -9.85 -25.68 -13.12
CA GLY A 355 -10.93 -26.62 -12.83
C GLY A 355 -12.09 -26.02 -12.03
N ALA A 356 -12.35 -24.72 -12.17
CA ALA A 356 -13.57 -24.13 -11.60
C ALA A 356 -14.81 -24.76 -12.19
N ASP A 357 -15.77 -25.11 -11.33
CA ASP A 357 -17.05 -25.62 -11.74
C ASP A 357 -17.93 -24.52 -12.33
N VAL A 358 -18.01 -24.50 -13.65
CA VAL A 358 -18.80 -23.54 -14.43
C VAL A 358 -20.29 -23.69 -14.27
N THR A 359 -20.75 -24.85 -13.76
CA THR A 359 -22.18 -25.21 -13.58
C THR A 359 -22.66 -24.94 -12.16
N SER A 360 -21.77 -24.62 -11.25
CA SER A 360 -22.13 -24.37 -9.85
C SER A 360 -23.15 -23.24 -9.71
N CYS A 361 -24.01 -23.33 -8.69
CA CYS A 361 -25.04 -22.33 -8.42
C CYS A 361 -24.69 -21.60 -7.10
N ASP A 362 -25.00 -20.33 -6.96
CA ASP A 362 -24.97 -19.60 -5.70
C ASP A 362 -26.21 -19.87 -4.82
N ASN A 363 -26.37 -19.12 -3.72
CA ASN A 363 -27.54 -19.27 -2.82
C ASN A 363 -28.88 -18.85 -3.45
N LEU A 364 -28.87 -18.10 -4.53
CA LEU A 364 -30.04 -17.73 -5.31
C LEU A 364 -30.25 -18.64 -6.52
N ASN A 365 -29.53 -19.77 -6.54
CA ASN A 365 -29.54 -20.71 -7.68
C ASN A 365 -29.07 -20.03 -9.00
N SER A 366 -28.30 -18.93 -8.91
CA SER A 366 -27.70 -18.29 -10.08
C SER A 366 -26.38 -18.96 -10.42
N THR A 367 -26.17 -19.26 -11.70
CA THR A 367 -24.87 -19.73 -12.21
C THR A 367 -23.93 -18.58 -12.50
N PRO A 368 -22.61 -18.79 -12.68
CA PRO A 368 -21.70 -17.75 -13.14
C PRO A 368 -22.20 -17.03 -14.41
N LEU A 369 -22.91 -17.75 -15.30
CA LEU A 369 -23.48 -17.17 -16.51
C LEU A 369 -24.60 -16.15 -16.22
N HIS A 370 -25.42 -16.36 -15.19
CA HIS A 370 -26.40 -15.37 -14.75
C HIS A 370 -25.70 -14.06 -14.33
N LEU A 371 -24.61 -14.17 -13.57
CA LEU A 371 -23.88 -13.01 -13.07
C LEU A 371 -23.10 -12.28 -14.17
N ALA A 372 -22.50 -13.01 -15.11
CA ALA A 372 -21.86 -12.42 -16.29
C ALA A 372 -22.89 -11.67 -17.17
N ALA A 373 -24.08 -12.26 -17.37
CA ALA A 373 -25.17 -11.63 -18.12
C ALA A 373 -25.68 -10.35 -17.45
N LEU A 374 -25.77 -10.33 -16.12
CA LEU A 374 -26.15 -9.15 -15.33
C LEU A 374 -25.16 -7.98 -15.49
N ARG A 375 -23.87 -8.27 -15.75
CA ARG A 375 -22.84 -7.24 -15.95
C ARG A 375 -22.64 -6.84 -17.40
N ALA A 376 -23.36 -7.45 -18.31
CA ALA A 376 -23.24 -7.23 -19.74
C ALA A 376 -21.83 -7.54 -20.31
N GLY A 377 -21.06 -8.35 -19.63
CA GLY A 377 -19.71 -8.79 -20.01
C GLY A 377 -19.77 -9.78 -21.19
N THR A 378 -19.66 -9.29 -22.40
CA THR A 378 -19.80 -10.10 -23.62
C THR A 378 -18.77 -11.23 -23.66
N ASP A 379 -17.49 -10.92 -23.42
CA ASP A 379 -16.40 -11.89 -23.46
C ASP A 379 -16.53 -12.94 -22.34
N SER A 380 -17.01 -12.51 -21.17
CA SER A 380 -17.29 -13.40 -20.04
C SER A 380 -18.46 -14.36 -20.31
N VAL A 381 -19.51 -13.88 -20.96
CA VAL A 381 -20.65 -14.68 -21.39
C VAL A 381 -20.20 -15.72 -22.43
N GLU A 382 -19.44 -15.30 -23.45
CA GLU A 382 -18.92 -16.17 -24.50
C GLU A 382 -18.04 -17.28 -23.90
N LEU A 383 -17.10 -16.92 -23.04
CA LEU A 383 -16.22 -17.86 -22.35
C LEU A 383 -17.01 -18.98 -21.61
N LEU A 384 -18.06 -18.60 -20.88
CA LEU A 384 -18.86 -19.57 -20.14
C LEU A 384 -19.68 -20.47 -21.08
N ILE A 385 -20.25 -19.93 -22.15
CA ILE A 385 -20.98 -20.69 -23.17
C ILE A 385 -20.05 -21.71 -23.86
N GLU A 386 -18.83 -21.32 -24.23
CA GLU A 386 -17.83 -22.22 -24.81
C GLU A 386 -17.49 -23.40 -23.89
N HIS A 387 -17.60 -23.22 -22.57
CA HIS A 387 -17.38 -24.29 -21.59
C HIS A 387 -18.62 -25.06 -21.23
N GLY A 388 -19.71 -24.97 -22.02
CA GLY A 388 -20.87 -25.84 -21.97
C GLY A 388 -21.83 -25.56 -20.83
N VAL A 389 -21.91 -24.34 -20.32
CA VAL A 389 -22.91 -23.95 -19.31
C VAL A 389 -24.30 -23.97 -19.90
N ASP A 390 -25.30 -24.45 -19.13
CA ASP A 390 -26.71 -24.40 -19.54
C ASP A 390 -27.17 -22.94 -19.67
N VAL A 391 -27.35 -22.51 -20.90
CA VAL A 391 -27.80 -21.14 -21.25
C VAL A 391 -29.25 -20.85 -20.86
N ASN A 392 -30.04 -21.93 -20.56
CA ASN A 392 -31.44 -21.85 -20.15
C ASN A 392 -31.64 -22.10 -18.64
N ALA A 393 -30.58 -22.27 -17.88
CA ALA A 393 -30.65 -22.42 -16.43
C ALA A 393 -31.53 -21.33 -15.79
N LYS A 394 -32.31 -21.69 -14.77
CA LYS A 394 -33.22 -20.77 -14.07
C LYS A 394 -32.77 -20.58 -12.61
N ASN A 395 -32.66 -19.36 -12.18
CA ASN A 395 -32.44 -19.03 -10.78
C ASN A 395 -33.73 -19.10 -9.95
N ASN A 396 -33.69 -18.82 -8.65
CA ASN A 396 -34.85 -18.84 -7.76
C ASN A 396 -35.98 -17.88 -8.18
N GLU A 397 -35.66 -16.83 -8.91
CA GLU A 397 -36.65 -15.90 -9.48
C GLU A 397 -37.22 -16.39 -10.81
N LYS A 398 -36.88 -17.62 -11.22
CA LYS A 398 -37.22 -18.19 -12.54
C LYS A 398 -36.65 -17.40 -13.73
N SER A 399 -35.69 -16.55 -13.50
CA SER A 399 -34.99 -15.80 -14.52
C SER A 399 -33.88 -16.64 -15.14
N SER A 400 -33.72 -16.61 -16.45
CA SER A 400 -32.56 -17.16 -17.16
C SER A 400 -31.50 -16.08 -17.40
N PRO A 401 -30.25 -16.44 -17.76
CA PRO A 401 -29.21 -15.45 -18.12
C PRO A 401 -29.69 -14.46 -19.18
N LEU A 402 -30.49 -14.90 -20.18
CA LEU A 402 -31.07 -14.03 -21.18
C LEU A 402 -32.02 -12.99 -20.59
N HIS A 403 -32.84 -13.34 -19.59
CA HIS A 403 -33.72 -12.39 -18.92
C HIS A 403 -32.90 -11.28 -18.23
N LEU A 404 -31.78 -11.64 -17.60
CA LEU A 404 -30.90 -10.67 -16.96
C LEU A 404 -30.17 -9.77 -17.99
N ALA A 405 -29.68 -10.35 -19.10
CA ALA A 405 -29.08 -9.58 -20.20
C ALA A 405 -30.05 -8.59 -20.83
N LEU A 406 -31.33 -8.96 -20.99
CA LEU A 406 -32.39 -8.06 -21.48
C LEU A 406 -32.69 -6.93 -20.49
N HIS A 407 -32.73 -7.24 -19.20
CA HIS A 407 -32.94 -6.24 -18.15
C HIS A 407 -31.82 -5.18 -18.15
N MET A 408 -30.58 -5.60 -18.40
CA MET A 408 -29.41 -4.72 -18.48
C MET A 408 -29.22 -4.06 -19.85
N VAL A 409 -30.13 -4.30 -20.81
CA VAL A 409 -30.13 -3.73 -22.17
C VAL A 409 -28.83 -4.01 -22.95
N CYS A 410 -28.18 -5.15 -22.71
CA CYS A 410 -26.96 -5.53 -23.38
C CYS A 410 -27.21 -6.26 -24.72
N ALA A 411 -27.26 -5.49 -25.81
CA ALA A 411 -27.56 -6.03 -27.13
C ALA A 411 -26.60 -7.15 -27.59
N LYS A 412 -25.30 -7.03 -27.28
CA LYS A 412 -24.29 -8.02 -27.68
C LYS A 412 -24.48 -9.35 -26.97
N SER A 413 -24.65 -9.33 -25.61
CA SER A 413 -24.91 -10.55 -24.85
C SER A 413 -26.23 -11.22 -25.26
N VAL A 414 -27.27 -10.41 -25.52
CA VAL A 414 -28.56 -10.91 -26.03
C VAL A 414 -28.37 -11.59 -27.40
N GLN A 415 -27.58 -11.01 -28.30
CA GLN A 415 -27.28 -11.62 -29.60
C GLN A 415 -26.55 -12.95 -29.47
N LEU A 416 -25.59 -13.07 -28.57
CA LEU A 416 -24.91 -14.33 -28.27
C LEU A 416 -25.89 -15.40 -27.77
N PHE A 417 -26.77 -15.08 -26.85
CA PHE A 417 -27.78 -16.01 -26.36
C PHE A 417 -28.71 -16.51 -27.50
N ILE A 418 -29.14 -15.61 -28.39
CA ILE A 418 -29.98 -15.97 -29.55
C ILE A 418 -29.21 -16.91 -30.49
N GLN A 419 -27.93 -16.69 -30.76
CA GLN A 419 -27.10 -17.54 -31.61
C GLN A 419 -26.93 -18.94 -31.02
N HIS A 420 -26.88 -19.07 -29.72
CA HIS A 420 -26.76 -20.35 -29.01
C HIS A 420 -28.13 -21.03 -28.69
N LYS A 421 -29.19 -20.67 -29.41
CA LYS A 421 -30.53 -21.27 -29.33
C LYS A 421 -31.13 -21.26 -27.92
N VAL A 422 -31.10 -20.11 -27.28
CA VAL A 422 -31.83 -19.91 -26.02
C VAL A 422 -33.34 -19.98 -26.32
N MET A 423 -34.04 -20.91 -25.69
CA MET A 423 -35.50 -21.07 -25.80
C MET A 423 -36.22 -20.29 -24.70
#